data_9484a1ed8fdfd149200bed2265de5344
#
_entry.id   9484a1ed8fdfd149200bed2265de5344
#
_cell.length_a   1.000
_cell.length_b   1.000
_cell.length_c   1.000
_cell.angle_alpha   90.00
_cell.angle_beta   90.00
_cell.angle_gamma   90.00
#
_symmetry.space_group_name_H-M   'P 1'
#
loop_
_entity.id
_entity.type
_entity.pdbx_description
1 polymer ?
#
loop_
_entity_poly.entity_id
_entity_poly.type
_entity_poly.pdbx_seq_one_letter_code
_entity_poly.pdbx_strand_id
1 'polypeptide(L)'
;MQETFINIKSLDMDARGVGHLENEDGSPGKVIFVEGALPGERVSFETLRKKKNWESGRMVTLQKASSMRVEPKCEHFWHCGGCSMQHLEPSAQVAMKQRVLEDNLWHIGKTRAENIMRPMYGPTWGYRYRARLSVRHVAKKGGMLVGFHERHSSYVADMTNCYIVPPHVARMLVPLRELVSSLSIYQQMPQIELAVGEESTVLVLRIMAPLNANDEKLVKAFADQWNVEWWLQPKGPDTAYPYYPKRKELYYTLPEFGIKMPFKPTDFTQVNHQINRLLVAKALRLLEVEKTDRVADLFCGLGNFTLPLATQAREVVGIEGSTALTTRALENARANGLDGKTTFYTRNLFEVTKDDLIQLGKFDRMLVDPPRDGAVALAVSLAELRLSNPDLLPKRIVYVSCSPSTLARDAGILTHRAGYRMSKAGIANMFPHTSHVESIGVFDLVEDFVPREFATPQTQADSQPEA
;
A
#
# COMPACT_ATOMS: atom_id res chain seq x y z
N MET A 1 30.67 -1.47 -30.24
CA MET A 1 29.23 -1.45 -30.59
C MET A 1 28.75 -0.02 -30.39
N GLN A 2 28.00 0.52 -31.35
CA GLN A 2 27.48 1.90 -31.26
C GLN A 2 26.37 1.92 -30.20
N GLU A 3 26.46 2.81 -29.22
CA GLU A 3 25.41 2.93 -28.18
C GLU A 3 24.09 3.38 -28.81
N THR A 4 23.02 2.65 -28.55
CA THR A 4 21.67 3.01 -29.00
C THR A 4 21.04 3.91 -27.96
N PHE A 5 20.70 5.15 -28.34
CA PHE A 5 20.00 6.11 -27.48
C PHE A 5 18.51 6.15 -27.81
N ILE A 6 17.69 6.22 -26.76
CA ILE A 6 16.24 6.41 -26.86
C ILE A 6 15.76 7.60 -26.04
N ASN A 7 14.65 8.20 -26.48
CA ASN A 7 13.97 9.25 -25.73
C ASN A 7 12.91 8.64 -24.83
N ILE A 8 12.94 9.00 -23.56
CA ILE A 8 11.96 8.54 -22.56
C ILE A 8 10.76 9.46 -22.56
N LYS A 9 9.56 8.90 -22.78
CA LYS A 9 8.28 9.64 -22.91
C LYS A 9 7.46 9.65 -21.65
N SER A 10 7.46 8.56 -20.88
CA SER A 10 6.64 8.37 -19.67
C SER A 10 7.31 7.44 -18.66
N LEU A 11 6.69 7.23 -17.51
CA LEU A 11 7.01 6.15 -16.58
C LEU A 11 5.88 5.09 -16.60
N ASP A 12 6.28 3.84 -16.40
CA ASP A 12 5.34 2.76 -16.14
C ASP A 12 5.00 2.63 -14.64
N MET A 13 4.19 1.63 -14.30
CA MET A 13 3.76 1.36 -12.92
C MET A 13 4.90 0.91 -11.99
N ASP A 14 6.04 0.50 -12.54
CA ASP A 14 7.25 0.10 -11.79
C ASP A 14 8.27 1.24 -11.68
N ALA A 15 7.91 2.45 -12.13
CA ALA A 15 8.79 3.62 -12.23
C ALA A 15 9.97 3.42 -13.21
N ARG A 16 9.79 2.60 -14.27
CA ARG A 16 10.74 2.49 -15.36
C ARG A 16 10.40 3.51 -16.44
N GLY A 17 11.42 4.15 -17.01
CA GLY A 17 11.25 5.03 -18.17
C GLY A 17 10.78 4.25 -19.39
N VAL A 18 9.73 4.74 -20.06
CA VAL A 18 9.17 4.13 -21.27
C VAL A 18 9.57 4.92 -22.49
N GLY A 19 10.24 4.27 -23.42
CA GLY A 19 10.61 4.80 -24.72
C GLY A 19 10.36 3.80 -25.84
N HIS A 20 10.74 4.16 -27.07
CA HIS A 20 10.65 3.28 -28.22
C HIS A 20 11.97 3.29 -28.99
N LEU A 21 12.35 2.17 -29.56
CA LEU A 21 13.28 2.20 -30.68
C LEU A 21 12.59 2.86 -31.86
N GLU A 22 13.35 3.59 -32.67
CA GLU A 22 12.83 4.14 -33.91
C GLU A 22 13.10 3.14 -35.04
N ASN A 23 12.09 2.87 -35.84
CA ASN A 23 12.24 2.09 -37.07
C ASN A 23 12.96 2.93 -38.13
N GLU A 24 13.42 2.33 -39.23
CA GLU A 24 14.10 3.02 -40.33
C GLU A 24 13.25 4.12 -40.99
N ASP A 25 11.93 3.99 -40.92
CA ASP A 25 10.96 4.97 -41.42
C ASP A 25 10.59 6.06 -40.41
N GLY A 26 11.24 6.09 -39.21
CA GLY A 26 10.96 7.03 -38.13
C GLY A 26 9.72 6.71 -37.31
N SER A 27 9.00 5.62 -37.59
CA SER A 27 7.85 5.20 -36.80
C SER A 27 8.29 4.58 -35.45
N PRO A 28 7.40 4.61 -34.42
CA PRO A 28 7.70 3.94 -33.15
C PRO A 28 7.82 2.43 -33.34
N GLY A 29 9.01 1.91 -33.04
CA GLY A 29 9.29 0.47 -33.02
C GLY A 29 8.99 -0.14 -31.66
N LYS A 30 9.82 -1.11 -31.27
CA LYS A 30 9.68 -1.85 -30.02
C LYS A 30 9.69 -0.96 -28.79
N VAL A 31 8.80 -1.23 -27.84
CA VAL A 31 8.74 -0.56 -26.52
C VAL A 31 9.94 -0.97 -25.66
N ILE A 32 10.56 0.00 -25.04
CA ILE A 32 11.72 -0.21 -24.13
C ILE A 32 11.36 0.35 -22.75
N PHE A 33 11.54 -0.48 -21.72
CA PHE A 33 11.40 -0.11 -20.31
C PHE A 33 12.79 0.02 -19.69
N VAL A 34 13.17 1.22 -19.25
CA VAL A 34 14.53 1.50 -18.76
C VAL A 34 14.50 1.87 -17.28
N GLU A 35 15.12 1.03 -16.44
CA GLU A 35 15.31 1.34 -15.03
C GLU A 35 16.23 2.54 -14.84
N GLY A 36 15.83 3.45 -13.95
CA GLY A 36 16.61 4.65 -13.60
C GLY A 36 16.45 5.81 -14.57
N ALA A 37 15.72 5.65 -15.68
CA ALA A 37 15.47 6.71 -16.65
C ALA A 37 14.15 7.45 -16.36
N LEU A 38 14.11 8.75 -16.67
CA LEU A 38 12.98 9.64 -16.40
C LEU A 38 12.41 10.27 -17.68
N PRO A 39 11.13 10.67 -17.69
CA PRO A 39 10.54 11.37 -18.83
C PRO A 39 11.30 12.63 -19.24
N GLY A 40 11.47 12.81 -20.54
CA GLY A 40 12.21 13.92 -21.13
C GLY A 40 13.73 13.67 -21.24
N GLU A 41 14.21 12.52 -20.79
CA GLU A 41 15.62 12.14 -20.90
C GLU A 41 15.93 11.44 -22.22
N ARG A 42 17.20 11.54 -22.62
CA ARG A 42 17.79 10.74 -23.69
C ARG A 42 18.88 9.85 -23.09
N VAL A 43 18.68 8.54 -23.19
CA VAL A 43 19.51 7.56 -22.49
C VAL A 43 19.94 6.42 -23.39
N SER A 44 21.12 5.84 -23.13
CA SER A 44 21.44 4.50 -23.56
C SER A 44 21.14 3.48 -22.46
N PHE A 45 20.96 2.23 -22.83
CA PHE A 45 20.60 1.18 -21.87
C PHE A 45 21.27 -0.16 -22.23
N GLU A 46 21.52 -0.94 -21.20
CA GLU A 46 21.89 -2.34 -21.30
C GLU A 46 20.64 -3.21 -21.18
N THR A 47 20.42 -4.10 -22.16
CA THR A 47 19.25 -4.99 -22.16
C THR A 47 19.38 -6.06 -21.11
N LEU A 48 18.41 -6.15 -20.18
CA LEU A 48 18.28 -7.20 -19.17
C LEU A 48 17.37 -8.34 -19.66
N ARG A 49 16.27 -7.99 -20.35
CA ARG A 49 15.30 -8.96 -20.88
C ARG A 49 14.76 -8.50 -22.23
N LYS A 50 14.71 -9.44 -23.19
CA LYS A 50 14.22 -9.19 -24.55
C LYS A 50 13.05 -10.10 -24.90
N LYS A 51 11.94 -9.50 -25.37
CA LYS A 51 10.76 -10.17 -25.90
C LYS A 51 10.46 -9.68 -27.33
N LYS A 52 9.50 -10.30 -28.00
CA LYS A 52 9.14 -9.92 -29.39
C LYS A 52 8.73 -8.45 -29.50
N ASN A 53 7.87 -7.97 -28.60
CA ASN A 53 7.24 -6.65 -28.68
C ASN A 53 7.81 -5.61 -27.71
N TRP A 54 8.66 -6.03 -26.76
CA TRP A 54 9.24 -5.12 -25.77
C TRP A 54 10.61 -5.62 -25.28
N GLU A 55 11.38 -4.68 -24.72
CA GLU A 55 12.63 -4.97 -24.00
C GLU A 55 12.62 -4.25 -22.65
N SER A 56 13.31 -4.81 -21.66
CA SER A 56 13.65 -4.09 -20.44
C SER A 56 15.15 -4.03 -20.27
N GLY A 57 15.62 -2.90 -19.76
CA GLY A 57 17.04 -2.65 -19.56
C GLY A 57 17.29 -1.72 -18.39
N ARG A 58 18.57 -1.49 -18.11
CA ARG A 58 19.06 -0.53 -17.13
C ARG A 58 19.77 0.61 -17.86
N MET A 59 19.54 1.82 -17.43
CA MET A 59 20.24 3.01 -17.96
C MET A 59 21.75 2.87 -17.76
N VAL A 60 22.52 3.14 -18.83
CA VAL A 60 23.98 3.15 -18.83
C VAL A 60 24.49 4.58 -18.94
N THR A 61 24.11 5.29 -20.01
CA THR A 61 24.55 6.67 -20.27
C THR A 61 23.34 7.60 -20.29
N LEU A 62 23.45 8.70 -19.57
CA LEU A 62 22.50 9.80 -19.58
C LEU A 62 23.04 10.93 -20.46
N GLN A 63 22.54 11.05 -21.68
CA GLN A 63 22.96 12.08 -22.62
C GLN A 63 22.27 13.41 -22.37
N LYS A 64 20.98 13.38 -22.03
CA LYS A 64 20.16 14.54 -21.69
C LYS A 64 19.36 14.24 -20.45
N ALA A 65 19.55 15.03 -19.40
CA ALA A 65 18.83 14.88 -18.14
C ALA A 65 17.45 15.58 -18.18
N SER A 66 16.50 15.01 -17.43
CA SER A 66 15.24 15.68 -17.09
C SER A 66 15.50 16.80 -16.09
N SER A 67 14.77 17.91 -16.20
CA SER A 67 14.79 19.00 -15.21
C SER A 67 14.28 18.57 -13.83
N MET A 68 13.57 17.42 -13.76
CA MET A 68 13.03 16.86 -12.51
C MET A 68 13.96 15.82 -11.89
N ARG A 69 15.13 15.55 -12.49
CA ARG A 69 16.11 14.63 -11.93
C ARG A 69 16.82 15.25 -10.74
N VAL A 70 16.90 14.50 -9.65
CA VAL A 70 17.65 14.88 -8.46
C VAL A 70 18.59 13.76 -8.05
N GLU A 71 19.62 14.10 -7.27
CA GLU A 71 20.49 13.09 -6.67
C GLU A 71 19.75 12.37 -5.55
N PRO A 72 19.69 11.02 -5.55
CA PRO A 72 19.09 10.25 -4.47
C PRO A 72 19.79 10.51 -3.14
N LYS A 73 19.02 10.86 -2.11
CA LYS A 73 19.55 11.09 -0.76
C LYS A 73 20.15 9.83 -0.12
N CYS A 74 19.60 8.65 -0.44
CA CYS A 74 20.00 7.38 0.15
C CYS A 74 21.13 6.75 -0.66
N GLU A 75 22.26 6.51 -0.01
CA GLU A 75 23.43 5.84 -0.59
C GLU A 75 23.13 4.41 -1.07
N HIS A 76 22.09 3.79 -0.52
CA HIS A 76 21.66 2.42 -0.89
C HIS A 76 20.63 2.41 -2.02
N PHE A 77 20.22 3.56 -2.56
CA PHE A 77 19.09 3.67 -3.49
C PHE A 77 19.22 2.74 -4.72
N TRP A 78 20.40 2.64 -5.29
CA TRP A 78 20.62 1.86 -6.50
C TRP A 78 20.70 0.34 -6.26
N HIS A 79 20.85 -0.10 -5.01
CA HIS A 79 20.97 -1.51 -4.62
C HIS A 79 19.75 -2.01 -3.84
N CYS A 80 19.24 -1.22 -2.91
CA CYS A 80 18.09 -1.57 -2.08
C CYS A 80 16.78 -1.49 -2.88
N GLY A 81 15.93 -2.52 -2.78
CA GLY A 81 14.61 -2.59 -3.41
C GLY A 81 13.50 -1.81 -2.69
N GLY A 82 13.79 -1.18 -1.55
CA GLY A 82 12.78 -0.46 -0.76
C GLY A 82 12.28 0.84 -1.38
N CYS A 83 13.02 1.43 -2.33
CA CYS A 83 12.66 2.67 -3.03
C CYS A 83 12.95 2.53 -4.54
N SER A 84 12.11 3.15 -5.38
CA SER A 84 12.25 3.12 -6.84
C SER A 84 12.36 4.51 -7.49
N MET A 85 12.06 5.61 -6.77
CA MET A 85 11.87 6.93 -7.36
C MET A 85 12.66 8.06 -6.67
N GLN A 86 13.70 7.78 -5.85
CA GLN A 86 14.45 8.86 -5.19
C GLN A 86 15.22 9.77 -6.14
N HIS A 87 15.50 9.33 -7.36
CA HIS A 87 16.15 10.12 -8.42
C HIS A 87 15.18 11.07 -9.14
N LEU A 88 13.90 11.07 -8.78
CA LEU A 88 12.87 11.98 -9.26
C LEU A 88 12.45 12.93 -8.13
N GLU A 89 12.35 14.22 -8.43
CA GLU A 89 11.93 15.26 -7.50
C GLU A 89 10.55 14.89 -6.86
N PRO A 90 10.34 15.08 -5.53
CA PRO A 90 9.14 14.60 -4.83
C PRO A 90 7.81 15.12 -5.38
N SER A 91 7.72 16.35 -5.86
CA SER A 91 6.48 16.87 -6.48
C SER A 91 6.21 16.19 -7.82
N ALA A 92 7.26 15.92 -8.59
CA ALA A 92 7.15 15.18 -9.84
C ALA A 92 6.76 13.70 -9.62
N GLN A 93 7.19 13.07 -8.52
CA GLN A 93 6.70 11.73 -8.14
C GLN A 93 5.17 11.73 -7.97
N VAL A 94 4.63 12.75 -7.31
CA VAL A 94 3.18 12.90 -7.10
C VAL A 94 2.45 13.08 -8.43
N ALA A 95 2.96 13.94 -9.31
CA ALA A 95 2.39 14.16 -10.65
C ALA A 95 2.39 12.89 -11.51
N MET A 96 3.49 12.10 -11.47
CA MET A 96 3.58 10.82 -12.17
C MET A 96 2.59 9.80 -11.64
N LYS A 97 2.41 9.69 -10.33
CA LYS A 97 1.42 8.80 -9.70
C LYS A 97 0.00 9.20 -10.08
N GLN A 98 -0.29 10.50 -10.12
CA GLN A 98 -1.59 11.00 -10.58
C GLN A 98 -1.84 10.61 -12.03
N ARG A 99 -0.85 10.75 -12.90
CA ARG A 99 -0.94 10.33 -14.30
C ARG A 99 -1.20 8.83 -14.45
N VAL A 100 -0.54 7.99 -13.64
CA VAL A 100 -0.77 6.54 -13.63
C VAL A 100 -2.24 6.21 -13.31
N LEU A 101 -2.84 6.88 -12.32
CA LEU A 101 -4.28 6.70 -12.03
C LEU A 101 -5.15 7.07 -13.22
N GLU A 102 -4.94 8.25 -13.82
CA GLU A 102 -5.76 8.73 -14.94
C GLU A 102 -5.66 7.83 -16.17
N ASP A 103 -4.44 7.39 -16.51
CA ASP A 103 -4.20 6.48 -17.63
C ASP A 103 -4.88 5.12 -17.42
N ASN A 104 -4.83 4.56 -16.19
CA ASN A 104 -5.52 3.31 -15.88
C ASN A 104 -7.04 3.46 -15.97
N LEU A 105 -7.62 4.52 -15.42
CA LEU A 105 -9.05 4.78 -15.50
C LEU A 105 -9.51 4.86 -16.97
N TRP A 106 -8.72 5.51 -17.83
CA TRP A 106 -9.03 5.62 -19.25
C TRP A 106 -8.83 4.32 -20.03
N HIS A 107 -7.66 3.69 -19.87
CA HIS A 107 -7.30 2.55 -20.72
C HIS A 107 -7.95 1.24 -20.27
N ILE A 108 -8.12 1.02 -18.96
CA ILE A 108 -8.71 -0.19 -18.40
C ILE A 108 -10.21 0.01 -18.13
N GLY A 109 -10.55 1.04 -17.35
CA GLY A 109 -11.93 1.29 -16.92
C GLY A 109 -12.82 1.90 -17.99
N LYS A 110 -12.24 2.42 -19.09
CA LYS A 110 -12.95 3.19 -20.11
C LYS A 110 -13.81 4.30 -19.51
N THR A 111 -13.36 4.83 -18.39
CA THR A 111 -14.05 5.88 -17.63
C THR A 111 -13.08 7.01 -17.28
N ARG A 112 -13.65 8.14 -16.88
CA ARG A 112 -12.92 9.31 -16.38
C ARG A 112 -13.67 9.89 -15.21
N ALA A 113 -12.94 10.43 -14.24
CA ALA A 113 -13.56 11.24 -13.20
C ALA A 113 -13.92 12.62 -13.76
N GLU A 114 -15.06 13.16 -13.34
CA GLU A 114 -15.48 14.52 -13.72
C GLU A 114 -14.52 15.57 -13.14
N ASN A 115 -13.97 15.28 -11.96
CA ASN A 115 -13.03 16.15 -11.28
C ASN A 115 -11.82 15.36 -10.74
N ILE A 116 -10.62 15.78 -11.14
CA ILE A 116 -9.36 15.28 -10.60
C ILE A 116 -8.99 16.12 -9.38
N MET A 117 -8.98 15.47 -8.22
CA MET A 117 -8.69 16.14 -6.95
C MET A 117 -7.20 16.44 -6.80
N ARG A 118 -6.90 17.50 -6.05
CA ARG A 118 -5.52 17.74 -5.62
C ARG A 118 -4.99 16.55 -4.83
N PRO A 119 -3.78 16.06 -5.15
CA PRO A 119 -3.14 14.95 -4.44
C PRO A 119 -2.98 15.25 -2.95
N MET A 120 -3.12 14.21 -2.12
CA MET A 120 -2.72 14.27 -0.71
C MET A 120 -1.25 13.88 -0.60
N TYR A 121 -0.44 14.73 0.02
CA TYR A 121 0.98 14.47 0.24
C TYR A 121 1.45 15.08 1.56
N GLY A 122 2.59 14.64 2.04
CA GLY A 122 3.18 15.07 3.31
C GLY A 122 4.68 14.84 3.32
N PRO A 123 5.31 14.72 4.49
CA PRO A 123 6.73 14.44 4.59
C PRO A 123 7.13 13.20 3.81
N THR A 124 8.22 13.31 3.06
CA THR A 124 8.70 12.24 2.19
C THR A 124 9.72 11.32 2.89
N TRP A 125 10.21 11.71 4.06
CA TRP A 125 11.19 10.98 4.86
C TRP A 125 10.65 10.67 6.25
N GLY A 126 11.15 9.59 6.88
CA GLY A 126 10.73 9.17 8.21
C GLY A 126 9.27 8.75 8.32
N TYR A 127 8.61 8.49 7.20
CA TYR A 127 7.17 8.25 7.14
C TYR A 127 6.76 6.80 7.40
N ARG A 128 7.71 5.85 7.27
CA ARG A 128 7.39 4.42 7.27
C ARG A 128 7.44 3.85 8.67
N TYR A 129 6.27 3.75 9.30
CA TYR A 129 6.08 3.26 10.66
C TYR A 129 6.00 1.74 10.76
N ARG A 130 5.91 1.04 9.64
CA ARG A 130 5.95 -0.43 9.58
C ARG A 130 6.90 -0.90 8.50
N ALA A 131 7.74 -1.86 8.87
CA ALA A 131 8.68 -2.49 7.93
C ALA A 131 8.96 -3.93 8.33
N ARG A 132 9.30 -4.73 7.34
CA ARG A 132 9.83 -6.08 7.51
C ARG A 132 11.26 -6.07 7.01
N LEU A 133 12.20 -6.27 7.93
CA LEU A 133 13.61 -6.35 7.65
C LEU A 133 14.01 -7.84 7.57
N SER A 134 14.61 -8.23 6.47
CA SER A 134 15.18 -9.56 6.30
C SER A 134 16.52 -9.64 7.06
N VAL A 135 16.77 -10.79 7.66
CA VAL A 135 17.99 -11.09 8.40
C VAL A 135 18.69 -12.26 7.73
N ARG A 136 19.97 -12.10 7.38
CA ARG A 136 20.73 -13.15 6.68
C ARG A 136 22.21 -13.12 7.03
N HIS A 137 22.77 -14.27 7.29
CA HIS A 137 24.22 -14.42 7.39
C HIS A 137 24.85 -14.53 6.00
N VAL A 138 25.80 -13.64 5.68
CA VAL A 138 26.53 -13.60 4.42
C VAL A 138 28.02 -13.44 4.70
N ALA A 139 28.74 -14.55 4.78
CA ALA A 139 30.17 -14.55 5.14
C ALA A 139 31.01 -13.63 4.23
N LYS A 140 30.73 -13.60 2.92
CA LYS A 140 31.41 -12.74 1.94
C LYS A 140 31.21 -11.23 2.17
N LYS A 141 30.16 -10.84 2.92
CA LYS A 141 29.84 -9.43 3.28
C LYS A 141 30.13 -9.12 4.75
N GLY A 142 30.95 -9.93 5.41
CA GLY A 142 31.40 -9.68 6.78
C GLY A 142 30.44 -10.16 7.90
N GLY A 143 29.43 -11.00 7.59
CA GLY A 143 28.59 -11.60 8.62
C GLY A 143 27.10 -11.38 8.45
N MET A 144 26.40 -10.92 9.50
CA MET A 144 24.94 -10.70 9.45
C MET A 144 24.59 -9.44 8.70
N LEU A 145 23.54 -9.52 7.88
CA LEU A 145 22.88 -8.39 7.25
C LEU A 145 21.46 -8.27 7.80
N VAL A 146 21.03 -7.04 8.05
CA VAL A 146 19.64 -6.67 8.45
C VAL A 146 19.18 -5.54 7.53
N GLY A 147 18.14 -5.77 6.75
CA GLY A 147 17.68 -4.76 5.80
C GLY A 147 16.56 -5.24 4.87
N PHE A 148 16.26 -4.42 3.87
CA PHE A 148 15.36 -4.81 2.78
C PHE A 148 16.10 -5.71 1.76
N HIS A 149 15.35 -6.34 0.88
CA HIS A 149 15.95 -7.07 -0.24
C HIS A 149 16.60 -6.12 -1.25
N GLU A 150 17.61 -6.59 -1.94
CA GLU A 150 18.16 -5.92 -3.12
C GLU A 150 17.10 -5.87 -4.23
N ARG A 151 17.28 -4.97 -5.19
CA ARG A 151 16.39 -4.88 -6.35
C ARG A 151 16.42 -6.16 -7.16
N HIS A 152 15.23 -6.66 -7.54
CA HIS A 152 15.06 -7.87 -8.35
C HIS A 152 15.82 -9.10 -7.81
N SER A 153 16.01 -9.18 -6.51
CA SER A 153 16.79 -10.23 -5.86
C SER A 153 16.16 -10.65 -4.53
N SER A 154 16.40 -11.89 -4.12
CA SER A 154 16.11 -12.39 -2.76
C SER A 154 17.25 -12.12 -1.77
N TYR A 155 18.35 -11.51 -2.20
CA TYR A 155 19.46 -11.14 -1.33
C TYR A 155 19.09 -9.95 -0.47
N VAL A 156 19.69 -9.89 0.73
CA VAL A 156 19.52 -8.75 1.65
C VAL A 156 20.54 -7.67 1.28
N ALA A 157 20.04 -6.45 1.09
CA ALA A 157 20.88 -5.28 0.84
C ALA A 157 21.75 -4.98 2.07
N ASP A 158 23.01 -4.69 1.84
CA ASP A 158 23.95 -4.27 2.88
C ASP A 158 23.67 -2.80 3.23
N MET A 159 22.78 -2.60 4.21
CA MET A 159 22.29 -1.28 4.60
C MET A 159 22.89 -0.84 5.91
N THR A 160 23.33 0.41 5.96
CA THR A 160 23.79 1.08 7.19
C THR A 160 22.78 2.11 7.70
N ASN A 161 21.89 2.56 6.84
CA ASN A 161 20.89 3.58 7.14
C ASN A 161 19.62 3.38 6.29
N CYS A 162 18.50 4.01 6.69
CA CYS A 162 17.27 4.05 5.93
C CYS A 162 16.49 5.33 6.23
N TYR A 163 16.43 6.26 5.29
CA TYR A 163 15.78 7.57 5.50
C TYR A 163 14.24 7.52 5.50
N ILE A 164 13.61 6.45 5.01
CA ILE A 164 12.14 6.36 4.99
C ILE A 164 11.53 5.89 6.30
N VAL A 165 12.29 5.15 7.13
CA VAL A 165 11.84 4.80 8.50
C VAL A 165 12.09 5.96 9.47
N PRO A 166 11.40 6.03 10.62
CA PRO A 166 11.64 7.05 11.63
C PRO A 166 13.13 7.12 12.04
N PRO A 167 13.68 8.32 12.32
CA PRO A 167 15.11 8.50 12.58
C PRO A 167 15.67 7.65 13.72
N HIS A 168 14.88 7.38 14.78
CA HIS A 168 15.30 6.51 15.88
C HIS A 168 15.45 5.05 15.42
N VAL A 169 14.60 4.58 14.49
CA VAL A 169 14.71 3.25 13.90
C VAL A 169 15.90 3.16 12.95
N ALA A 170 16.13 4.19 12.11
CA ALA A 170 17.26 4.22 11.20
C ALA A 170 18.58 4.03 11.92
N ARG A 171 18.75 4.69 13.08
CA ARG A 171 19.95 4.56 13.92
C ARG A 171 20.15 3.17 14.53
N MET A 172 19.11 2.34 14.61
CA MET A 172 19.19 0.98 15.15
C MET A 172 19.69 -0.06 14.13
N LEU A 173 19.73 0.24 12.82
CA LEU A 173 20.05 -0.77 11.80
C LEU A 173 21.40 -1.44 12.00
N VAL A 174 22.46 -0.69 12.23
CA VAL A 174 23.79 -1.23 12.50
C VAL A 174 23.83 -1.94 13.87
N PRO A 175 23.39 -1.34 14.99
CA PRO A 175 23.25 -2.05 16.27
C PRO A 175 22.41 -3.33 16.22
N LEU A 176 21.37 -3.39 15.42
CA LEU A 176 20.60 -4.63 15.21
C LEU A 176 21.43 -5.72 14.53
N ARG A 177 22.30 -5.36 13.57
CA ARG A 177 23.24 -6.34 12.95
C ARG A 177 24.22 -6.88 13.98
N GLU A 178 24.74 -6.02 14.86
CA GLU A 178 25.67 -6.40 15.93
C GLU A 178 24.97 -7.32 16.95
N LEU A 179 23.77 -6.94 17.40
CA LEU A 179 22.97 -7.80 18.27
C LEU A 179 22.75 -9.18 17.66
N VAL A 180 22.19 -9.23 16.44
CA VAL A 180 21.88 -10.49 15.76
C VAL A 180 23.11 -11.35 15.56
N SER A 181 24.27 -10.74 15.25
CA SER A 181 25.54 -11.45 15.11
C SER A 181 26.01 -12.10 16.41
N SER A 182 25.64 -11.53 17.55
CA SER A 182 26.05 -11.97 18.87
C SER A 182 25.16 -13.05 19.48
N LEU A 183 23.98 -13.31 18.88
CA LEU A 183 23.05 -14.32 19.39
C LEU A 183 23.45 -15.72 18.94
N SER A 184 23.29 -16.71 19.82
CA SER A 184 23.60 -18.10 19.53
C SER A 184 22.80 -18.67 18.36
N ILE A 185 21.59 -18.14 18.12
CA ILE A 185 20.67 -18.55 17.08
C ILE A 185 20.74 -17.68 15.81
N TYR A 186 21.86 -16.96 15.56
CA TYR A 186 21.98 -15.96 14.50
C TYR A 186 21.60 -16.47 13.09
N GLN A 187 21.73 -17.75 12.78
CA GLN A 187 21.31 -18.35 11.50
C GLN A 187 19.83 -18.77 11.48
N GLN A 188 19.15 -18.69 12.60
CA GLN A 188 17.78 -19.15 12.81
C GLN A 188 16.80 -17.98 13.08
N MET A 189 17.17 -16.79 12.61
CA MET A 189 16.36 -15.57 12.71
C MET A 189 16.24 -14.94 11.33
N PRO A 190 15.21 -15.30 10.55
CA PRO A 190 15.11 -14.85 9.16
C PRO A 190 14.61 -13.40 9.03
N GLN A 191 14.03 -12.81 10.10
CA GLN A 191 13.28 -11.56 9.96
C GLN A 191 13.12 -10.82 11.27
N ILE A 192 13.13 -9.49 11.18
CA ILE A 192 12.69 -8.56 12.22
C ILE A 192 11.58 -7.69 11.64
N GLU A 193 10.38 -7.70 12.25
CA GLU A 193 9.33 -6.77 11.88
C GLU A 193 9.35 -5.55 12.80
N LEU A 194 9.15 -4.39 12.20
CA LEU A 194 9.06 -3.11 12.89
C LEU A 194 7.60 -2.65 12.93
N ALA A 195 7.14 -2.24 14.11
CA ALA A 195 5.88 -1.53 14.29
C ALA A 195 6.10 -0.34 15.22
N VAL A 196 5.90 0.87 14.71
CA VAL A 196 6.04 2.10 15.47
C VAL A 196 4.65 2.67 15.75
N GLY A 197 4.34 2.86 17.01
CA GLY A 197 3.17 3.59 17.50
C GLY A 197 3.53 5.03 17.85
N GLU A 198 2.62 5.72 18.51
CA GLU A 198 2.88 7.13 18.93
C GLU A 198 3.88 7.22 20.08
N GLU A 199 3.82 6.29 21.02
CA GLU A 199 4.66 6.31 22.22
C GLU A 199 5.60 5.11 22.35
N SER A 200 5.45 4.11 21.48
CA SER A 200 6.20 2.86 21.56
C SER A 200 6.70 2.40 20.21
N THR A 201 7.82 1.70 20.22
CA THR A 201 8.40 1.02 19.07
C THR A 201 8.54 -0.44 19.42
N VAL A 202 7.90 -1.31 18.64
CA VAL A 202 7.95 -2.76 18.81
C VAL A 202 8.77 -3.37 17.69
N LEU A 203 9.68 -4.27 18.06
CA LEU A 203 10.43 -5.13 17.16
C LEU A 203 9.96 -6.58 17.38
N VAL A 204 9.47 -7.23 16.33
CA VAL A 204 9.10 -8.65 16.36
C VAL A 204 10.25 -9.45 15.79
N LEU A 205 10.94 -10.21 16.64
CA LEU A 205 12.00 -11.11 16.23
C LEU A 205 11.41 -12.47 15.87
N ARG A 206 11.50 -12.85 14.61
CA ARG A 206 11.15 -14.20 14.18
C ARG A 206 12.31 -15.14 14.55
N ILE A 207 12.00 -16.14 15.39
CA ILE A 207 12.97 -17.12 15.87
C ILE A 207 12.55 -18.52 15.44
N MET A 208 13.51 -19.35 15.03
CA MET A 208 13.30 -20.76 14.68
C MET A 208 13.89 -21.71 15.73
N ALA A 209 14.55 -21.17 16.75
CA ALA A 209 15.02 -21.85 17.95
C ALA A 209 14.84 -20.95 19.18
N PRO A 210 14.75 -21.50 20.39
CA PRO A 210 14.62 -20.71 21.61
C PRO A 210 15.92 -19.92 21.92
N LEU A 211 15.76 -18.77 22.54
CA LEU A 211 16.87 -17.98 23.09
C LEU A 211 17.46 -18.70 24.31
N ASN A 212 18.77 -18.75 24.42
CA ASN A 212 19.45 -19.16 25.66
C ASN A 212 19.57 -17.99 26.64
N ALA A 213 20.04 -18.23 27.86
CA ALA A 213 20.14 -17.21 28.91
C ALA A 213 21.06 -16.02 28.52
N ASN A 214 22.09 -16.24 27.72
CA ASN A 214 22.96 -15.16 27.24
C ASN A 214 22.24 -14.34 26.13
N ASP A 215 21.57 -15.01 25.22
CA ASP A 215 20.75 -14.34 24.16
C ASP A 215 19.70 -13.45 24.81
N GLU A 216 18.96 -13.96 25.81
CA GLU A 216 17.98 -13.19 26.57
C GLU A 216 18.54 -11.91 27.17
N LYS A 217 19.76 -12.02 27.80
CA LYS A 217 20.45 -10.88 28.38
C LYS A 217 20.76 -9.81 27.32
N LEU A 218 21.28 -10.22 26.17
CA LEU A 218 21.64 -9.32 25.07
C LEU A 218 20.39 -8.63 24.49
N VAL A 219 19.30 -9.39 24.23
CA VAL A 219 18.04 -8.86 23.71
C VAL A 219 17.42 -7.85 24.68
N LYS A 220 17.42 -8.15 26.00
CA LYS A 220 16.90 -7.23 27.03
C LYS A 220 17.77 -5.96 27.15
N ALA A 221 19.08 -6.08 27.11
CA ALA A 221 19.98 -4.93 27.13
C ALA A 221 19.78 -4.00 25.94
N PHE A 222 19.57 -4.56 24.76
CA PHE A 222 19.22 -3.79 23.55
C PHE A 222 17.91 -3.03 23.71
N ALA A 223 16.86 -3.69 24.25
CA ALA A 223 15.57 -3.06 24.49
C ALA A 223 15.68 -1.84 25.42
N ASP A 224 16.43 -1.98 26.50
CA ASP A 224 16.65 -0.90 27.47
C ASP A 224 17.45 0.25 26.87
N GLN A 225 18.53 -0.05 26.14
CA GLN A 225 19.37 0.94 25.47
C GLN A 225 18.62 1.77 24.43
N TRP A 226 17.79 1.13 23.62
CA TRP A 226 17.10 1.76 22.48
C TRP A 226 15.64 2.15 22.77
N ASN A 227 15.17 1.88 24.00
CA ASN A 227 13.78 2.13 24.41
C ASN A 227 12.75 1.50 23.46
N VAL A 228 12.94 0.22 23.12
CA VAL A 228 12.07 -0.58 22.27
C VAL A 228 11.51 -1.77 23.02
N GLU A 229 10.45 -2.36 22.47
CA GLU A 229 9.83 -3.58 22.96
C GLU A 229 10.11 -4.74 22.02
N TRP A 230 10.53 -5.87 22.56
CA TRP A 230 10.67 -7.10 21.82
C TRP A 230 9.41 -7.97 21.93
N TRP A 231 8.97 -8.43 20.79
CA TRP A 231 8.07 -9.55 20.66
C TRP A 231 8.83 -10.71 20.01
N LEU A 232 8.49 -11.95 20.38
CA LEU A 232 9.04 -13.15 19.75
C LEU A 232 7.98 -13.85 18.94
N GLN A 233 8.35 -14.33 17.75
CA GLN A 233 7.48 -15.06 16.83
C GLN A 233 8.12 -16.38 16.43
N PRO A 234 7.78 -17.50 17.10
CA PRO A 234 8.39 -18.82 16.82
C PRO A 234 7.87 -19.48 15.55
N LYS A 235 6.63 -19.17 15.10
CA LYS A 235 6.00 -19.75 13.89
C LYS A 235 5.32 -18.67 13.05
N GLY A 236 4.04 -18.83 12.73
CA GLY A 236 3.23 -17.85 12.01
C GLY A 236 2.95 -16.57 12.82
N PRO A 237 2.35 -15.54 12.19
CA PRO A 237 2.03 -14.27 12.86
C PRO A 237 1.20 -14.44 14.14
N ASP A 238 0.32 -15.42 14.17
CA ASP A 238 -0.57 -15.70 15.32
C ASP A 238 0.19 -16.19 16.57
N THR A 239 1.44 -16.62 16.42
CA THR A 239 2.28 -17.08 17.52
C THR A 239 3.13 -15.96 18.14
N ALA A 240 3.02 -14.74 17.63
CA ALA A 240 3.77 -13.60 18.16
C ALA A 240 3.24 -13.20 19.53
N TYR A 241 4.17 -13.02 20.48
CA TYR A 241 3.83 -12.64 21.85
C TYR A 241 4.81 -11.60 22.39
N PRO A 242 4.36 -10.70 23.33
CA PRO A 242 5.23 -9.73 23.96
C PRO A 242 6.27 -10.43 24.85
N TYR A 243 7.52 -10.04 24.67
CA TYR A 243 8.65 -10.66 25.38
C TYR A 243 9.26 -9.72 26.43
N TYR A 244 9.83 -8.57 26.02
CA TYR A 244 10.50 -7.65 26.94
C TYR A 244 10.68 -6.25 26.36
N PRO A 245 10.57 -5.20 27.18
CA PRO A 245 9.75 -5.17 28.38
C PRO A 245 8.27 -5.23 28.02
N LYS A 246 7.42 -5.66 28.94
CA LYS A 246 5.97 -5.56 28.75
C LYS A 246 5.57 -4.12 29.08
N ARG A 247 5.58 -3.26 28.08
CA ARG A 247 5.27 -1.84 28.23
C ARG A 247 3.91 -1.47 27.61
N LYS A 248 3.83 -0.23 27.20
CA LYS A 248 2.63 0.48 26.76
C LYS A 248 1.95 -0.16 25.55
N GLU A 249 0.69 0.12 25.46
CA GLU A 249 -0.13 -0.24 24.30
C GLU A 249 0.42 0.38 23.02
N LEU A 250 0.57 -0.43 21.98
CA LEU A 250 0.94 0.04 20.64
C LEU A 250 -0.30 0.60 19.95
N TYR A 251 -0.30 1.89 19.63
CA TYR A 251 -1.45 2.57 19.03
C TYR A 251 -1.03 3.71 18.10
N TYR A 252 -1.94 4.10 17.23
CA TYR A 252 -1.94 5.39 16.54
C TYR A 252 -3.23 6.14 16.82
N THR A 253 -3.29 7.42 16.51
CA THR A 253 -4.48 8.24 16.72
C THR A 253 -5.03 8.82 15.43
N LEU A 254 -6.35 9.09 15.44
CA LEU A 254 -7.06 9.87 14.44
C LEU A 254 -7.64 11.11 15.14
N PRO A 255 -6.82 12.15 15.36
CA PRO A 255 -7.16 13.26 16.28
C PRO A 255 -8.39 14.05 15.85
N GLU A 256 -8.65 14.18 14.54
CA GLU A 256 -9.82 14.88 13.99
C GLU A 256 -11.14 14.27 14.49
N PHE A 257 -11.12 12.97 14.85
CA PHE A 257 -12.28 12.22 15.33
C PHE A 257 -12.19 11.84 16.81
N GLY A 258 -11.13 12.23 17.50
CA GLY A 258 -10.88 11.86 18.89
C GLY A 258 -10.64 10.36 19.12
N ILE A 259 -10.18 9.64 18.10
CA ILE A 259 -10.06 8.18 18.13
C ILE A 259 -8.62 7.74 18.39
N LYS A 260 -8.49 6.79 19.33
CA LYS A 260 -7.27 6.01 19.57
C LYS A 260 -7.44 4.62 18.96
N MET A 261 -6.45 4.17 18.21
CA MET A 261 -6.46 2.90 17.48
C MET A 261 -5.37 1.96 18.00
N PRO A 262 -5.64 1.17 19.03
CA PRO A 262 -4.76 0.09 19.45
C PRO A 262 -4.59 -0.98 18.36
N PHE A 263 -3.37 -1.50 18.24
CA PHE A 263 -3.08 -2.59 17.29
C PHE A 263 -1.94 -3.50 17.81
N LYS A 264 -1.90 -4.73 17.33
CA LYS A 264 -0.75 -5.61 17.52
C LYS A 264 0.31 -5.36 16.45
N PRO A 265 1.60 -5.61 16.73
CA PRO A 265 2.64 -5.43 15.72
C PRO A 265 2.44 -6.33 14.48
N THR A 266 1.61 -7.38 14.58
CA THR A 266 1.24 -8.27 13.47
C THR A 266 -0.03 -7.85 12.74
N ASP A 267 -0.82 -6.93 13.27
CA ASP A 267 -2.03 -6.43 12.60
C ASP A 267 -1.63 -5.53 11.41
N PHE A 268 -2.43 -5.53 10.35
CA PHE A 268 -2.24 -4.59 9.25
C PHE A 268 -2.61 -3.17 9.70
N THR A 269 -1.71 -2.21 9.49
CA THR A 269 -1.97 -0.78 9.61
C THR A 269 -1.29 -0.03 8.47
N GLN A 270 -1.82 1.13 8.09
CA GLN A 270 -1.19 1.98 7.08
C GLN A 270 0.21 2.41 7.52
N VAL A 271 1.20 2.25 6.63
CA VAL A 271 2.62 2.47 6.98
C VAL A 271 2.97 3.93 7.22
N ASN A 272 2.17 4.86 6.70
CA ASN A 272 2.36 6.31 6.81
C ASN A 272 1.19 6.90 7.59
N HIS A 273 1.35 7.03 8.91
CA HIS A 273 0.30 7.49 9.81
C HIS A 273 -0.18 8.91 9.47
N GLN A 274 0.69 9.78 8.97
CA GLN A 274 0.33 11.16 8.61
C GLN A 274 -0.58 11.19 7.38
N ILE A 275 -0.24 10.44 6.33
CA ILE A 275 -1.10 10.33 5.15
C ILE A 275 -2.37 9.55 5.47
N ASN A 276 -2.32 8.54 6.34
CA ASN A 276 -3.53 7.83 6.80
C ASN A 276 -4.54 8.80 7.44
N ARG A 277 -4.11 9.69 8.32
CA ARG A 277 -4.97 10.73 8.92
C ARG A 277 -5.64 11.60 7.85
N LEU A 278 -4.86 12.07 6.87
CA LEU A 278 -5.39 12.87 5.75
C LEU A 278 -6.35 12.07 4.86
N LEU A 279 -6.03 10.81 4.59
CA LEU A 279 -6.85 9.92 3.77
C LEU A 279 -8.19 9.63 4.45
N VAL A 280 -8.18 9.26 5.72
CA VAL A 280 -9.40 9.03 6.52
C VAL A 280 -10.28 10.29 6.53
N ALA A 281 -9.73 11.43 6.90
CA ALA A 281 -10.46 12.69 6.92
C ALA A 281 -11.02 13.07 5.55
N LYS A 282 -10.24 12.86 4.49
CA LYS A 282 -10.68 13.13 3.11
C LYS A 282 -11.78 12.17 2.67
N ALA A 283 -11.65 10.87 2.95
CA ALA A 283 -12.64 9.87 2.59
C ALA A 283 -14.00 10.15 3.24
N LEU A 284 -14.04 10.48 4.54
CA LEU A 284 -15.27 10.82 5.24
C LEU A 284 -15.93 12.08 4.66
N ARG A 285 -15.13 13.13 4.41
CA ARG A 285 -15.65 14.35 3.76
C ARG A 285 -16.21 14.10 2.37
N LEU A 286 -15.61 13.19 1.60
CA LEU A 286 -16.07 12.82 0.27
C LEU A 286 -17.31 11.92 0.32
N LEU A 287 -17.44 11.09 1.35
CA LEU A 287 -18.60 10.22 1.53
C LEU A 287 -19.87 11.02 1.91
N GLU A 288 -19.70 12.23 2.50
CA GLU A 288 -20.79 13.14 2.88
C GLU A 288 -21.84 12.44 3.75
N VAL A 289 -21.37 11.81 4.84
CA VAL A 289 -22.22 11.06 5.78
C VAL A 289 -23.14 11.97 6.56
N GLU A 290 -24.42 11.61 6.64
CA GLU A 290 -25.42 12.27 7.47
C GLU A 290 -25.68 11.50 8.77
N LYS A 291 -26.18 12.17 9.80
CA LYS A 291 -26.47 11.56 11.12
C LYS A 291 -27.53 10.45 11.07
N THR A 292 -28.33 10.41 10.02
CA THR A 292 -29.37 9.41 9.77
C THR A 292 -28.90 8.23 8.96
N ASP A 293 -27.70 8.32 8.35
CA ASP A 293 -27.19 7.32 7.42
C ASP A 293 -26.82 6.01 8.13
N ARG A 294 -27.08 4.92 7.43
CA ARG A 294 -26.53 3.59 7.66
C ARG A 294 -25.40 3.37 6.64
N VAL A 295 -24.19 3.19 7.12
CA VAL A 295 -22.98 3.16 6.28
C VAL A 295 -22.34 1.77 6.30
N ALA A 296 -21.92 1.27 5.14
CA ALA A 296 -21.05 0.10 5.03
C ALA A 296 -19.59 0.51 4.92
N ASP A 297 -18.71 -0.16 5.67
CA ASP A 297 -17.26 -0.10 5.54
C ASP A 297 -16.74 -1.50 5.19
N LEU A 298 -16.39 -1.71 3.93
CA LEU A 298 -16.00 -3.00 3.38
C LEU A 298 -14.48 -3.13 3.32
N PHE A 299 -13.96 -4.27 3.75
CA PHE A 299 -12.55 -4.52 4.06
C PHE A 299 -12.06 -3.64 5.22
N CYS A 300 -12.88 -3.56 6.27
CA CYS A 300 -12.72 -2.58 7.35
C CYS A 300 -11.47 -2.76 8.21
N GLY A 301 -10.79 -3.90 8.12
CA GLY A 301 -9.61 -4.20 8.93
C GLY A 301 -9.88 -4.09 10.42
N LEU A 302 -9.06 -3.34 11.13
CA LEU A 302 -9.22 -3.04 12.56
C LEU A 302 -10.12 -1.82 12.86
N GLY A 303 -10.87 -1.33 11.85
CA GLY A 303 -11.82 -0.23 12.00
C GLY A 303 -11.28 1.16 11.64
N ASN A 304 -10.24 1.25 10.81
CA ASN A 304 -9.56 2.51 10.46
C ASN A 304 -10.50 3.58 9.89
N PHE A 305 -11.51 3.18 9.10
CA PHE A 305 -12.57 4.07 8.62
C PHE A 305 -13.88 3.88 9.41
N THR A 306 -14.18 2.65 9.87
CA THR A 306 -15.42 2.34 10.60
C THR A 306 -15.61 3.24 11.82
N LEU A 307 -14.56 3.40 12.64
CA LEU A 307 -14.69 4.17 13.88
C LEU A 307 -14.90 5.67 13.63
N PRO A 308 -14.10 6.33 12.76
CA PRO A 308 -14.41 7.70 12.33
C PRO A 308 -15.81 7.87 11.73
N LEU A 309 -16.27 6.95 10.88
CA LEU A 309 -17.63 6.97 10.33
C LEU A 309 -18.69 6.91 11.44
N ALA A 310 -18.49 6.08 12.46
CA ALA A 310 -19.41 5.94 13.59
C ALA A 310 -19.55 7.21 14.44
N THR A 311 -18.58 8.14 14.37
CA THR A 311 -18.75 9.46 15.02
C THR A 311 -19.78 10.35 14.31
N GLN A 312 -20.08 10.07 13.04
CA GLN A 312 -20.92 10.91 12.18
C GLN A 312 -22.25 10.23 11.79
N ALA A 313 -22.24 8.91 11.56
CA ALA A 313 -23.38 8.13 11.12
C ALA A 313 -24.33 7.73 12.28
N ARG A 314 -25.51 7.26 11.90
CA ARG A 314 -26.43 6.55 12.81
C ARG A 314 -25.89 5.18 13.17
N GLU A 315 -25.43 4.44 12.17
CA GLU A 315 -24.96 3.05 12.26
C GLU A 315 -23.86 2.81 11.21
N VAL A 316 -22.82 2.09 11.57
CA VAL A 316 -21.79 1.65 10.64
C VAL A 316 -21.64 0.13 10.73
N VAL A 317 -21.68 -0.53 9.58
CA VAL A 317 -21.45 -1.97 9.45
C VAL A 317 -20.08 -2.18 8.81
N GLY A 318 -19.13 -2.69 9.60
CA GLY A 318 -17.82 -3.10 9.14
C GLY A 318 -17.81 -4.57 8.70
N ILE A 319 -17.27 -4.85 7.51
CA ILE A 319 -17.16 -6.23 7.00
C ILE A 319 -15.69 -6.49 6.64
N GLU A 320 -15.15 -7.61 7.14
CA GLU A 320 -13.73 -7.98 7.00
C GLU A 320 -13.60 -9.50 6.90
N GLY A 321 -12.66 -10.01 6.10
CA GLY A 321 -12.44 -11.45 5.93
C GLY A 321 -11.77 -12.14 7.12
N SER A 322 -11.05 -11.38 7.96
CA SER A 322 -10.29 -11.91 9.10
C SER A 322 -11.05 -11.78 10.42
N THR A 323 -11.35 -12.90 11.07
CA THR A 323 -11.94 -12.91 12.42
C THR A 323 -11.06 -12.20 13.45
N ALA A 324 -9.73 -12.29 13.33
CA ALA A 324 -8.81 -11.59 14.22
C ALA A 324 -8.93 -10.07 14.10
N LEU A 325 -9.11 -9.56 12.87
CA LEU A 325 -9.28 -8.12 12.61
C LEU A 325 -10.68 -7.63 13.02
N THR A 326 -11.77 -8.38 12.76
CA THR A 326 -13.11 -8.01 13.24
C THR A 326 -13.20 -7.99 14.76
N THR A 327 -12.55 -8.94 15.43
CA THR A 327 -12.42 -8.92 16.91
C THR A 327 -11.68 -7.67 17.37
N ARG A 328 -10.55 -7.35 16.73
CA ARG A 328 -9.78 -6.12 17.03
C ARG A 328 -10.60 -4.85 16.77
N ALA A 329 -11.36 -4.80 15.67
CA ALA A 329 -12.22 -3.67 15.35
C ALA A 329 -13.30 -3.46 16.44
N LEU A 330 -13.90 -4.52 16.95
CA LEU A 330 -14.87 -4.45 18.04
C LEU A 330 -14.21 -4.00 19.37
N GLU A 331 -13.01 -4.51 19.69
CA GLU A 331 -12.23 -4.04 20.85
C GLU A 331 -11.94 -2.54 20.74
N ASN A 332 -11.50 -2.08 19.56
CA ASN A 332 -11.24 -0.67 19.28
C ASN A 332 -12.52 0.17 19.38
N ALA A 333 -13.65 -0.33 18.87
CA ALA A 333 -14.94 0.36 19.00
C ALA A 333 -15.33 0.55 20.47
N ARG A 334 -15.21 -0.49 21.30
CA ARG A 334 -15.47 -0.42 22.76
C ARG A 334 -14.53 0.56 23.46
N ALA A 335 -13.24 0.51 23.15
CA ALA A 335 -12.24 1.40 23.74
C ALA A 335 -12.50 2.89 23.43
N ASN A 336 -13.21 3.19 22.32
CA ASN A 336 -13.60 4.53 21.92
C ASN A 336 -15.08 4.85 22.21
N GLY A 337 -15.83 3.97 22.86
CA GLY A 337 -17.26 4.20 23.19
C GLY A 337 -18.18 4.21 21.95
N LEU A 338 -17.81 3.51 20.88
CA LEU A 338 -18.53 3.49 19.59
C LEU A 338 -19.19 2.14 19.27
N ASP A 339 -19.10 1.17 20.19
CA ASP A 339 -19.67 -0.18 19.99
C ASP A 339 -21.21 -0.17 19.89
N GLY A 340 -21.90 0.80 20.48
CA GLY A 340 -23.34 0.98 20.30
C GLY A 340 -23.77 1.47 18.90
N LYS A 341 -22.82 1.91 18.06
CA LYS A 341 -23.05 2.39 16.68
C LYS A 341 -22.39 1.55 15.60
N THR A 342 -21.63 0.52 15.99
CA THR A 342 -20.86 -0.30 15.06
C THR A 342 -21.26 -1.76 15.17
N THR A 343 -21.38 -2.42 14.03
CA THR A 343 -21.56 -3.87 13.92
C THR A 343 -20.48 -4.43 13.00
N PHE A 344 -19.87 -5.55 13.37
CA PHE A 344 -18.83 -6.17 12.57
C PHE A 344 -19.21 -7.58 12.13
N TYR A 345 -19.02 -7.89 10.85
CA TYR A 345 -19.22 -9.22 10.28
C TYR A 345 -17.92 -9.75 9.69
N THR A 346 -17.62 -11.02 9.97
CA THR A 346 -16.54 -11.74 9.29
C THR A 346 -17.10 -12.41 8.04
N ARG A 347 -16.79 -11.92 6.84
CA ARG A 347 -17.23 -12.47 5.55
C ARG A 347 -16.14 -12.33 4.49
N ASN A 348 -16.04 -13.31 3.60
CA ASN A 348 -15.15 -13.23 2.43
C ASN A 348 -15.76 -12.30 1.38
N LEU A 349 -15.23 -11.08 1.27
CA LEU A 349 -15.72 -10.07 0.32
C LEU A 349 -15.24 -10.32 -1.13
N PHE A 350 -14.32 -11.25 -1.36
CA PHE A 350 -13.93 -11.68 -2.71
C PHE A 350 -14.97 -12.59 -3.36
N GLU A 351 -15.90 -13.12 -2.59
CA GLU A 351 -16.97 -14.00 -3.03
C GLU A 351 -18.36 -13.42 -2.73
N VAL A 352 -18.43 -12.13 -2.36
CA VAL A 352 -19.71 -11.47 -2.05
C VAL A 352 -20.64 -11.51 -3.25
N THR A 353 -21.90 -11.85 -2.98
CA THR A 353 -22.95 -11.97 -3.98
C THR A 353 -24.01 -10.88 -3.81
N LYS A 354 -24.85 -10.70 -4.82
CA LYS A 354 -26.04 -9.86 -4.74
C LYS A 354 -26.93 -10.24 -3.54
N ASP A 355 -27.10 -11.54 -3.29
CA ASP A 355 -27.97 -12.02 -2.22
C ASP A 355 -27.40 -11.70 -0.83
N ASP A 356 -26.08 -11.70 -0.69
CA ASP A 356 -25.42 -11.22 0.53
C ASP A 356 -25.72 -9.74 0.77
N LEU A 357 -25.69 -8.91 -0.27
CA LEU A 357 -26.03 -7.49 -0.17
C LEU A 357 -27.52 -7.28 0.19
N ILE A 358 -28.41 -8.08 -0.36
CA ILE A 358 -29.84 -8.06 0.00
C ILE A 358 -30.04 -8.41 1.47
N GLN A 359 -29.37 -9.45 1.97
CA GLN A 359 -29.44 -9.84 3.39
C GLN A 359 -28.89 -8.77 4.34
N LEU A 360 -27.84 -8.06 3.94
CA LEU A 360 -27.28 -6.95 4.72
C LEU A 360 -28.24 -5.75 4.77
N GLY A 361 -29.18 -5.66 3.83
CA GLY A 361 -30.15 -4.58 3.71
C GLY A 361 -29.54 -3.29 3.13
N LYS A 362 -30.36 -2.24 3.10
CA LYS A 362 -29.99 -0.94 2.49
C LYS A 362 -28.88 -0.24 3.29
N PHE A 363 -27.89 0.26 2.55
CA PHE A 363 -26.91 1.24 3.01
C PHE A 363 -27.12 2.57 2.27
N ASP A 364 -27.02 3.67 2.98
CA ASP A 364 -27.11 5.01 2.38
C ASP A 364 -25.80 5.40 1.70
N ARG A 365 -24.69 4.99 2.31
CA ARG A 365 -23.30 5.25 1.87
C ARG A 365 -22.46 3.99 2.01
N MET A 366 -21.41 3.89 1.20
CA MET A 366 -20.48 2.76 1.25
C MET A 366 -19.04 3.24 1.09
N LEU A 367 -18.15 2.78 1.97
CA LEU A 367 -16.71 2.90 1.83
C LEU A 367 -16.12 1.54 1.49
N VAL A 368 -15.16 1.50 0.59
CA VAL A 368 -14.49 0.28 0.11
C VAL A 368 -12.99 0.51 0.11
N ASP A 369 -12.22 -0.30 0.85
CA ASP A 369 -10.74 -0.22 0.91
C ASP A 369 -10.13 -1.62 0.75
N PRO A 370 -10.19 -2.24 -0.45
CA PRO A 370 -9.79 -3.62 -0.67
C PRO A 370 -8.26 -3.75 -0.79
N PRO A 371 -7.72 -4.95 -0.64
CA PRO A 371 -6.34 -5.26 -0.99
C PRO A 371 -6.09 -5.11 -2.50
N ARG A 372 -4.86 -5.41 -2.96
CA ARG A 372 -4.43 -5.19 -4.36
C ARG A 372 -5.31 -5.83 -5.42
N ASP A 373 -6.00 -6.91 -5.09
CA ASP A 373 -6.90 -7.63 -6.00
C ASP A 373 -8.16 -6.83 -6.38
N GLY A 374 -8.45 -5.76 -5.62
CA GLY A 374 -9.65 -4.95 -5.79
C GLY A 374 -10.91 -5.64 -5.23
N ALA A 375 -12.08 -5.16 -5.61
CA ALA A 375 -13.38 -5.66 -5.15
C ALA A 375 -14.32 -5.99 -6.33
N VAL A 376 -13.83 -6.78 -7.28
CA VAL A 376 -14.59 -7.11 -8.51
C VAL A 376 -15.92 -7.80 -8.20
N ALA A 377 -15.96 -8.73 -7.25
CA ALA A 377 -17.18 -9.42 -6.85
C ALA A 377 -18.23 -8.42 -6.33
N LEU A 378 -17.81 -7.46 -5.51
CA LEU A 378 -18.69 -6.37 -5.04
C LEU A 378 -19.22 -5.52 -6.20
N ALA A 379 -18.35 -5.09 -7.12
CA ALA A 379 -18.76 -4.27 -8.25
C ALA A 379 -19.76 -4.99 -9.16
N VAL A 380 -19.54 -6.29 -9.40
CA VAL A 380 -20.48 -7.15 -10.14
C VAL A 380 -21.81 -7.30 -9.39
N SER A 381 -21.77 -7.57 -8.09
CA SER A 381 -22.98 -7.71 -7.25
C SER A 381 -23.81 -6.42 -7.22
N LEU A 382 -23.16 -5.25 -7.18
CA LEU A 382 -23.85 -3.96 -7.30
C LEU A 382 -24.48 -3.78 -8.70
N ALA A 383 -23.83 -4.24 -9.77
CA ALA A 383 -24.39 -4.21 -11.11
C ALA A 383 -25.60 -5.15 -11.26
N GLU A 384 -25.58 -6.32 -10.62
CA GLU A 384 -26.72 -7.23 -10.55
C GLU A 384 -27.87 -6.66 -9.70
N LEU A 385 -27.51 -6.01 -8.59
CA LEU A 385 -28.47 -5.34 -7.70
C LEU A 385 -29.20 -4.21 -8.42
N ARG A 386 -28.52 -3.48 -9.32
CA ARG A 386 -29.12 -2.43 -10.16
C ARG A 386 -30.30 -2.96 -10.97
N LEU A 387 -30.22 -4.19 -11.44
CA LEU A 387 -31.26 -4.82 -12.28
C LEU A 387 -32.42 -5.41 -11.48
N SER A 388 -32.16 -5.83 -10.23
CA SER A 388 -33.15 -6.55 -9.42
C SER A 388 -33.74 -5.74 -8.26
N ASN A 389 -32.90 -4.99 -7.55
CA ASN A 389 -33.26 -4.27 -6.31
C ASN A 389 -32.57 -2.89 -6.26
N PRO A 390 -32.84 -1.98 -7.23
CA PRO A 390 -32.12 -0.70 -7.36
C PRO A 390 -32.22 0.19 -6.11
N ASP A 391 -33.29 0.08 -5.32
CA ASP A 391 -33.50 0.85 -4.08
C ASP A 391 -32.51 0.50 -2.96
N LEU A 392 -31.83 -0.64 -3.06
CA LEU A 392 -30.80 -1.07 -2.11
C LEU A 392 -29.41 -0.49 -2.43
N LEU A 393 -29.22 0.09 -3.61
CA LEU A 393 -27.94 0.67 -3.99
C LEU A 393 -27.60 1.88 -3.10
N PRO A 394 -26.35 1.98 -2.60
CA PRO A 394 -25.92 3.15 -1.86
C PRO A 394 -25.88 4.39 -2.77
N LYS A 395 -26.33 5.54 -2.26
CA LYS A 395 -26.35 6.80 -3.03
C LYS A 395 -24.95 7.25 -3.44
N ARG A 396 -23.94 6.90 -2.61
CA ARG A 396 -22.54 7.24 -2.86
C ARG A 396 -21.61 6.16 -2.35
N ILE A 397 -20.55 5.91 -3.14
CA ILE A 397 -19.45 5.01 -2.79
C ILE A 397 -18.15 5.83 -2.80
N VAL A 398 -17.36 5.72 -1.74
CA VAL A 398 -15.95 6.14 -1.74
C VAL A 398 -15.09 4.89 -1.79
N TYR A 399 -14.25 4.80 -2.80
CA TYR A 399 -13.38 3.67 -3.05
C TYR A 399 -11.93 4.09 -2.88
N VAL A 400 -11.24 3.55 -1.89
CA VAL A 400 -9.80 3.68 -1.67
C VAL A 400 -9.11 2.47 -2.31
N SER A 401 -7.94 2.63 -2.90
CA SER A 401 -7.23 1.50 -3.53
C SER A 401 -5.73 1.74 -3.62
N CYS A 402 -4.96 0.73 -3.25
CA CYS A 402 -3.51 0.70 -3.45
C CYS A 402 -3.08 0.19 -4.84
N SER A 403 -4.05 -0.09 -5.75
CA SER A 403 -3.81 -0.59 -7.12
C SER A 403 -4.67 0.18 -8.12
N PRO A 404 -4.10 1.15 -8.87
CA PRO A 404 -4.84 1.90 -9.88
C PRO A 404 -5.49 1.04 -10.96
N SER A 405 -4.88 -0.10 -11.31
CA SER A 405 -5.39 -1.00 -12.34
C SER A 405 -6.65 -1.74 -11.91
N THR A 406 -6.69 -2.24 -10.68
CA THR A 406 -7.89 -2.91 -10.14
C THR A 406 -8.99 -1.91 -9.82
N LEU A 407 -8.65 -0.72 -9.30
CA LEU A 407 -9.62 0.37 -9.17
C LEU A 407 -10.24 0.73 -10.54
N ALA A 408 -9.43 0.85 -11.59
CA ALA A 408 -9.92 1.17 -12.92
C ALA A 408 -10.87 0.10 -13.49
N ARG A 409 -10.54 -1.19 -13.28
CA ARG A 409 -11.41 -2.31 -13.66
C ARG A 409 -12.75 -2.22 -12.94
N ASP A 410 -12.73 -2.05 -11.63
CA ASP A 410 -13.94 -2.01 -10.81
C ASP A 410 -14.75 -0.74 -11.09
N ALA A 411 -14.08 0.41 -11.31
CA ALA A 411 -14.70 1.65 -11.75
C ALA A 411 -15.44 1.50 -13.09
N GLY A 412 -14.87 0.74 -14.03
CA GLY A 412 -15.54 0.41 -15.29
C GLY A 412 -16.86 -0.33 -15.07
N ILE A 413 -16.88 -1.33 -14.17
CA ILE A 413 -18.12 -2.05 -13.83
C ILE A 413 -19.13 -1.10 -13.16
N LEU A 414 -18.68 -0.33 -12.17
CA LEU A 414 -19.54 0.62 -11.45
C LEU A 414 -20.16 1.65 -12.38
N THR A 415 -19.38 2.20 -13.33
CA THR A 415 -19.85 3.28 -14.22
C THR A 415 -20.64 2.77 -15.41
N HIS A 416 -20.33 1.60 -15.96
CA HIS A 416 -21.00 1.12 -17.18
C HIS A 416 -22.15 0.14 -16.90
N ARG A 417 -22.16 -0.51 -15.74
CA ARG A 417 -23.14 -1.56 -15.42
C ARG A 417 -23.96 -1.28 -14.16
N ALA A 418 -23.33 -0.75 -13.09
CA ALA A 418 -24.03 -0.58 -11.81
C ALA A 418 -24.76 0.77 -11.67
N GLY A 419 -24.58 1.69 -12.61
CA GLY A 419 -25.33 2.95 -12.63
C GLY A 419 -24.72 4.05 -11.78
N TYR A 420 -23.40 4.06 -11.64
CA TYR A 420 -22.69 5.15 -10.98
C TYR A 420 -21.97 6.03 -12.00
N ARG A 421 -21.78 7.30 -11.65
CA ARG A 421 -20.82 8.20 -12.30
C ARG A 421 -19.62 8.42 -11.39
N MET A 422 -18.43 8.44 -11.94
CA MET A 422 -17.23 8.76 -11.20
C MET A 422 -17.08 10.28 -11.09
N SER A 423 -17.56 10.87 -10.00
CA SER A 423 -17.56 12.34 -9.84
C SER A 423 -16.19 12.90 -9.48
N LYS A 424 -15.39 12.16 -8.73
CA LYS A 424 -14.05 12.61 -8.29
C LYS A 424 -13.06 11.46 -8.27
N ALA A 425 -11.80 11.74 -8.61
CA ALA A 425 -10.68 10.84 -8.41
C ALA A 425 -9.42 11.61 -8.00
N GLY A 426 -8.52 10.96 -7.28
CA GLY A 426 -7.24 11.53 -6.88
C GLY A 426 -6.34 10.52 -6.20
N ILE A 427 -5.16 10.93 -5.79
CA ILE A 427 -4.18 10.08 -5.13
C ILE A 427 -3.80 10.57 -3.73
N ALA A 428 -3.36 9.62 -2.90
CA ALA A 428 -2.65 9.87 -1.66
C ALA A 428 -1.21 9.35 -1.80
N ASN A 429 -0.21 10.20 -1.58
CA ASN A 429 1.19 9.80 -1.62
C ASN A 429 1.58 9.05 -0.33
N MET A 430 0.94 7.89 -0.12
CA MET A 430 1.16 7.02 1.04
C MET A 430 2.60 6.50 1.11
N PHE A 431 3.23 6.28 -0.06
CA PHE A 431 4.54 5.65 -0.22
C PHE A 431 5.48 6.55 -1.03
N PRO A 432 5.94 7.70 -0.48
CA PRO A 432 6.98 8.51 -1.12
C PRO A 432 8.19 7.68 -1.53
N HIS A 433 8.85 8.08 -2.62
CA HIS A 433 10.03 7.43 -3.21
C HIS A 433 9.81 6.02 -3.77
N THR A 434 8.57 5.57 -3.87
CA THR A 434 8.20 4.28 -4.50
C THR A 434 7.18 4.51 -5.62
N SER A 435 7.04 3.54 -6.51
CA SER A 435 6.03 3.56 -7.58
C SER A 435 4.61 3.26 -7.09
N HIS A 436 4.41 2.82 -5.86
CA HIS A 436 3.08 2.53 -5.32
C HIS A 436 2.18 3.75 -5.32
N VAL A 437 0.97 3.57 -5.82
CA VAL A 437 -0.06 4.61 -5.93
C VAL A 437 -1.24 4.23 -5.06
N GLU A 438 -1.51 5.04 -4.05
CA GLU A 438 -2.75 4.98 -3.28
C GLU A 438 -3.76 5.93 -3.91
N SER A 439 -4.93 5.43 -4.26
CA SER A 439 -5.94 6.17 -5.01
C SER A 439 -7.24 6.29 -4.21
N ILE A 440 -8.03 7.30 -4.51
CA ILE A 440 -9.37 7.47 -3.98
C ILE A 440 -10.31 7.91 -5.10
N GLY A 441 -11.45 7.23 -5.23
CA GLY A 441 -12.51 7.53 -6.19
C GLY A 441 -13.85 7.74 -5.50
N VAL A 442 -14.69 8.61 -6.05
CA VAL A 442 -16.06 8.87 -5.58
C VAL A 442 -17.01 8.52 -6.69
N PHE A 443 -17.99 7.71 -6.37
CA PHE A 443 -19.02 7.25 -7.29
C PHE A 443 -20.39 7.66 -6.75
N ASP A 444 -21.13 8.43 -7.55
CA ASP A 444 -22.48 8.90 -7.24
C ASP A 444 -23.50 8.12 -8.06
N LEU A 445 -24.56 7.64 -7.42
CA LEU A 445 -25.62 6.90 -8.08
C LEU A 445 -26.40 7.81 -9.07
N VAL A 446 -26.67 7.30 -10.26
CA VAL A 446 -27.44 7.98 -11.31
C VAL A 446 -28.82 7.32 -11.38
N GLU A 447 -29.88 8.13 -11.28
CA GLU A 447 -31.27 7.63 -11.30
C GLU A 447 -31.64 7.08 -12.68
N ASP A 448 -31.49 7.89 -13.72
CA ASP A 448 -31.87 7.55 -15.12
C ASP A 448 -30.72 6.89 -15.89
N PHE A 449 -30.18 5.78 -15.33
CA PHE A 449 -29.04 5.09 -15.91
C PHE A 449 -29.46 3.95 -16.84
N VAL A 450 -28.85 3.92 -18.03
CA VAL A 450 -28.95 2.81 -18.97
C VAL A 450 -27.65 2.01 -18.97
N PRO A 451 -27.68 0.72 -18.62
CA PRO A 451 -26.49 -0.14 -18.64
C PRO A 451 -25.86 -0.21 -20.03
N ARG A 452 -24.52 -0.20 -20.07
CA ARG A 452 -23.72 -0.36 -21.30
C ARG A 452 -22.91 -1.64 -21.21
N GLU A 453 -22.63 -2.25 -22.35
CA GLU A 453 -21.69 -3.36 -22.40
C GLU A 453 -20.30 -2.90 -21.96
N PHE A 454 -19.76 -3.60 -20.98
CA PHE A 454 -18.39 -3.44 -20.52
C PHE A 454 -17.80 -4.84 -20.29
N ALA A 455 -16.93 -5.26 -21.23
CA ALA A 455 -16.15 -6.47 -21.06
C ALA A 455 -15.13 -6.23 -19.98
N THR A 456 -15.27 -6.92 -18.86
CA THR A 456 -14.30 -6.85 -17.76
C THR A 456 -12.93 -7.31 -18.28
N PRO A 457 -11.92 -6.44 -18.32
CA PRO A 457 -10.59 -6.89 -18.72
C PRO A 457 -10.16 -8.02 -17.78
N GLN A 458 -9.83 -9.17 -18.33
CA GLN A 458 -9.21 -10.24 -17.53
C GLN A 458 -7.96 -9.62 -16.92
N THR A 459 -7.87 -9.62 -15.60
CA THR A 459 -6.61 -9.37 -14.92
C THR A 459 -5.64 -10.42 -15.42
N GLN A 460 -4.66 -9.99 -16.22
CA GLN A 460 -3.49 -10.81 -16.40
C GLN A 460 -2.94 -10.96 -14.99
N ALA A 461 -3.17 -12.14 -14.41
CA ALA A 461 -2.47 -12.55 -13.21
C ALA A 461 -1.00 -12.28 -13.51
N ASP A 462 -0.40 -11.35 -12.76
CA ASP A 462 1.03 -11.15 -12.79
C ASP A 462 1.63 -12.52 -12.60
N SER A 463 2.12 -13.10 -13.69
CA SER A 463 2.97 -14.27 -13.65
C SER A 463 4.19 -13.82 -12.87
N GLN A 464 4.14 -14.04 -11.56
CA GLN A 464 5.35 -14.04 -10.75
C GLN A 464 6.31 -14.99 -11.44
N PRO A 465 7.54 -14.62 -11.69
CA PRO A 465 8.53 -15.59 -12.10
C PRO A 465 8.63 -16.59 -10.94
N GLU A 466 8.27 -17.83 -11.23
CA GLU A 466 8.63 -18.95 -10.36
C GLU A 466 10.13 -18.89 -10.08
N ALA A 467 10.46 -19.02 -8.78
CA ALA A 467 11.72 -19.17 -8.05
C ALA A 467 13.05 -18.93 -8.79
#